data_7d3cfbbc2835bf9a53c32b687f061b89
#
_entry.id   7d3cfbbc2835bf9a53c32b687f061b89
#
_cell.length_a   1.000
_cell.length_b   1.000
_cell.length_c   1.000
_cell.angle_alpha   90.00
_cell.angle_beta   90.00
_cell.angle_gamma   90.00
#
_symmetry.space_group_name_H-M   'P 1'
#
loop_
_entity.id
_entity.type
_entity.pdbx_description
1 polymer ?
#
loop_
_entity_poly.entity_id
_entity_poly.type
_entity_poly.pdbx_seq_one_letter_code
_entity_poly.pdbx_strand_id
1 'polypeptide(L)'
;MPSNLDLVRSLYAEWERGDFSSRAWAHPEFELVWSDGPSPGTWSGLAGVEAGWRDFLGAWDDYRVRAEDYLMADDERVLVLVRFTARGKTSGVEVGESGARGANLFHIRDGLVRRLVLYWDRDRALAELGIEEWVTSKQNAEIVREMYGAFNRGDIDAALRLLHPQPELYQAPEVVDAEAYVGLEAFLRGMILFMDEWEDVSLEPQDVDEVGDFVLMRVRVSGRGKTTGLELTTQFFHAWAFRDGKPWRCFVRSTRDAALEAAELKE
;
A
#
# COMPACT_ATOMS: atom_id res chain seq x y z
N MET A 1 16.47 15.35 -20.40
CA MET A 1 15.79 16.12 -19.36
C MET A 1 15.35 15.16 -18.27
N PRO A 2 15.34 15.54 -16.99
CA PRO A 2 14.78 14.67 -15.96
C PRO A 2 13.31 14.35 -16.30
N SER A 3 12.86 13.15 -15.93
CA SER A 3 11.45 12.76 -16.11
C SER A 3 10.53 13.60 -15.19
N ASN A 4 9.23 13.66 -15.49
CA ASN A 4 8.25 14.30 -14.61
C ASN A 4 8.28 13.68 -13.20
N LEU A 5 8.53 12.39 -13.12
CA LEU A 5 8.68 11.68 -11.86
C LEU A 5 9.92 12.13 -11.08
N ASP A 6 11.06 12.34 -11.75
CA ASP A 6 12.30 12.82 -11.10
C ASP A 6 12.13 14.26 -10.57
N LEU A 7 11.42 15.11 -11.33
CA LEU A 7 11.07 16.45 -10.87
C LEU A 7 10.28 16.38 -9.55
N VAL A 8 9.21 15.59 -9.50
CA VAL A 8 8.36 15.48 -8.31
C VAL A 8 9.10 14.86 -7.13
N ARG A 9 9.93 13.83 -7.35
CA ARG A 9 10.79 13.27 -6.30
C ARG A 9 11.76 14.27 -5.71
N SER A 10 12.35 15.12 -6.57
CA SER A 10 13.27 16.16 -6.08
C SER A 10 12.56 17.20 -5.20
N LEU A 11 11.31 17.54 -5.52
CA LEU A 11 10.49 18.43 -4.70
C LEU A 11 10.18 17.84 -3.33
N TYR A 12 9.78 16.57 -3.27
CA TYR A 12 9.52 15.91 -1.99
C TYR A 12 10.78 15.79 -1.15
N ALA A 13 11.94 15.58 -1.75
CA ALA A 13 13.20 15.58 -1.01
C ALA A 13 13.49 16.93 -0.32
N GLU A 14 13.00 18.07 -0.85
CA GLU A 14 13.06 19.38 -0.19
C GLU A 14 11.96 19.52 0.88
N TRP A 15 10.73 19.21 0.55
CA TRP A 15 9.55 19.36 1.42
C TRP A 15 9.62 18.48 2.67
N GLU A 16 10.16 17.27 2.57
CA GLU A 16 10.35 16.36 3.71
C GLU A 16 11.37 16.91 4.73
N ARG A 17 12.29 17.77 4.28
CA ARG A 17 13.20 18.53 5.15
C ARG A 17 12.58 19.82 5.70
N GLY A 18 11.34 20.12 5.32
CA GLY A 18 10.64 21.34 5.71
C GLY A 18 10.99 22.56 4.83
N ASP A 19 11.69 22.36 3.72
CA ASP A 19 12.02 23.45 2.79
C ASP A 19 10.96 23.56 1.71
N PHE A 20 10.06 24.51 1.87
CA PHE A 20 9.01 24.87 0.90
C PHE A 20 9.33 26.18 0.16
N SER A 21 10.57 26.64 0.18
CA SER A 21 10.94 27.98 -0.36
C SER A 21 11.16 28.00 -1.87
N SER A 22 11.59 26.89 -2.47
CA SER A 22 11.86 26.78 -3.91
C SER A 22 10.61 27.02 -4.77
N ARG A 23 10.77 27.77 -5.87
CA ARG A 23 9.71 28.05 -6.86
C ARG A 23 10.15 27.70 -8.29
N ALA A 24 11.37 27.23 -8.47
CA ALA A 24 11.94 26.98 -9.79
C ALA A 24 11.20 25.89 -10.58
N TRP A 25 10.45 25.05 -9.88
CA TRP A 25 9.64 23.98 -10.44
C TRP A 25 8.28 24.44 -10.97
N ALA A 26 7.81 25.64 -10.56
CA ALA A 26 6.46 26.12 -10.84
C ALA A 26 6.43 27.01 -12.10
N HIS A 27 5.43 26.79 -12.96
CA HIS A 27 5.14 27.68 -14.07
C HIS A 27 4.68 29.08 -13.56
N PRO A 28 4.96 30.19 -14.26
CA PRO A 28 4.47 31.52 -13.85
C PRO A 28 2.95 31.60 -13.63
N GLU A 29 2.18 30.84 -14.39
CA GLU A 29 0.71 30.75 -14.28
C GLU A 29 0.28 29.51 -13.42
N PHE A 30 1.13 29.07 -12.51
CA PHE A 30 0.85 27.92 -11.65
C PHE A 30 -0.44 28.10 -10.86
N GLU A 31 -1.22 27.01 -10.77
CA GLU A 31 -2.42 26.91 -9.92
C GLU A 31 -2.20 25.95 -8.78
N LEU A 32 -2.55 26.38 -7.57
CA LEU A 32 -2.67 25.53 -6.38
C LEU A 32 -4.15 25.32 -6.06
N VAL A 33 -4.58 24.08 -5.96
CA VAL A 33 -5.96 23.71 -5.64
C VAL A 33 -5.99 22.87 -4.38
N TRP A 34 -6.77 23.27 -3.40
CA TRP A 34 -7.18 22.44 -2.28
C TRP A 34 -8.54 21.86 -2.61
N SER A 35 -8.57 20.56 -2.97
CA SER A 35 -9.79 19.90 -3.46
C SER A 35 -10.81 19.68 -2.34
N ASP A 36 -10.29 19.45 -1.14
CA ASP A 36 -11.07 19.15 0.07
C ASP A 36 -10.34 19.64 1.32
N GLY A 37 -10.79 19.21 2.51
CA GLY A 37 -10.18 19.61 3.78
C GLY A 37 -10.83 20.87 4.37
N PRO A 38 -10.17 21.49 5.38
CA PRO A 38 -10.79 22.57 6.19
C PRO A 38 -10.98 23.89 5.43
N SER A 39 -10.27 24.09 4.32
CA SER A 39 -10.32 25.36 3.55
C SER A 39 -10.10 25.10 2.07
N PRO A 40 -11.06 24.47 1.37
CA PRO A 40 -10.95 24.22 -0.07
C PRO A 40 -10.91 25.53 -0.85
N GLY A 41 -10.16 25.56 -1.95
CA GLY A 41 -10.02 26.76 -2.75
C GLY A 41 -8.98 26.64 -3.86
N THR A 42 -8.88 27.67 -4.68
CA THR A 42 -7.92 27.76 -5.79
C THR A 42 -7.18 29.08 -5.73
N TRP A 43 -5.86 29.01 -5.87
CA TRP A 43 -4.96 30.16 -5.94
C TRP A 43 -4.18 30.11 -7.25
N SER A 44 -4.17 31.21 -7.98
CA SER A 44 -3.56 31.29 -9.31
C SER A 44 -2.41 32.28 -9.32
N GLY A 45 -1.39 31.95 -10.12
CA GLY A 45 -0.16 32.71 -10.24
C GLY A 45 0.73 32.60 -9.00
N LEU A 46 2.04 32.82 -9.17
CA LEU A 46 3.02 32.62 -8.09
C LEU A 46 2.72 33.46 -6.84
N ALA A 47 2.26 34.69 -6.98
CA ALA A 47 1.93 35.54 -5.84
C ALA A 47 0.69 35.09 -5.07
N GLY A 48 -0.36 34.65 -5.78
CA GLY A 48 -1.57 34.10 -5.17
C GLY A 48 -1.30 32.79 -4.44
N VAL A 49 -0.53 31.90 -5.06
CA VAL A 49 -0.12 30.62 -4.46
C VAL A 49 0.75 30.83 -3.22
N GLU A 50 1.69 31.80 -3.27
CA GLU A 50 2.51 32.12 -2.10
C GLU A 50 1.67 32.62 -0.92
N ALA A 51 0.63 33.40 -1.16
CA ALA A 51 -0.30 33.85 -0.13
C ALA A 51 -1.08 32.65 0.44
N GLY A 52 -1.69 31.82 -0.41
CA GLY A 52 -2.44 30.63 0.03
C GLY A 52 -1.58 29.64 0.80
N TRP A 53 -0.33 29.42 0.36
CA TRP A 53 0.61 28.53 1.05
C TRP A 53 1.06 29.08 2.40
N ARG A 54 1.30 30.38 2.48
CA ARG A 54 1.63 31.07 3.74
C ARG A 54 0.49 30.99 4.75
N ASP A 55 -0.75 31.21 4.28
CA ASP A 55 -1.94 31.14 5.13
C ASP A 55 -2.14 29.71 5.65
N PHE A 56 -1.94 28.71 4.79
CA PHE A 56 -2.00 27.32 5.19
C PHE A 56 -0.93 26.97 6.22
N LEU A 57 0.34 27.16 5.92
CA LEU A 57 1.44 26.89 6.86
C LEU A 57 1.32 27.72 8.14
N GLY A 58 0.72 28.93 8.02
CA GLY A 58 0.43 29.82 9.14
C GLY A 58 -0.59 29.24 10.13
N ALA A 59 -1.49 28.37 9.69
CA ALA A 59 -2.52 27.77 10.53
C ALA A 59 -2.02 26.55 11.34
N TRP A 60 -0.86 26.01 10.97
CA TRP A 60 -0.32 24.77 11.53
C TRP A 60 1.02 24.98 12.21
N ASP A 61 1.25 24.27 13.32
CA ASP A 61 2.56 24.04 13.90
C ASP A 61 3.06 22.66 13.44
N ASP A 62 4.36 22.55 13.19
CA ASP A 62 5.05 21.30 12.84
C ASP A 62 4.43 20.52 11.64
N TYR A 63 3.91 21.28 10.64
CA TYR A 63 3.43 20.61 9.42
C TYR A 63 4.57 19.85 8.75
N ARG A 64 4.36 18.56 8.57
CA ARG A 64 5.28 17.67 7.86
C ARG A 64 4.51 16.84 6.85
N VAL A 65 5.07 16.68 5.68
CA VAL A 65 4.56 15.82 4.62
C VAL A 65 5.64 14.86 4.22
N ARG A 66 5.26 13.61 4.00
CA ARG A 66 6.14 12.55 3.50
C ARG A 66 5.46 11.83 2.36
N ALA A 67 6.19 11.61 1.27
CA ALA A 67 5.72 10.77 0.19
C ALA A 67 5.76 9.28 0.62
N GLU A 68 4.67 8.57 0.39
CA GLU A 68 4.58 7.13 0.57
C GLU A 68 4.76 6.41 -0.77
N ASP A 69 4.19 6.94 -1.85
CA ASP A 69 4.32 6.37 -3.19
C ASP A 69 4.14 7.42 -4.28
N TYR A 70 4.65 7.13 -5.48
CA TYR A 70 4.62 7.99 -6.65
C TYR A 70 4.03 7.22 -7.83
N LEU A 71 2.95 7.72 -8.40
CA LEU A 71 2.18 7.09 -9.46
C LEU A 71 2.14 7.99 -10.69
N MET A 72 2.54 7.46 -11.85
CA MET A 72 2.29 8.13 -13.13
C MET A 72 0.83 7.90 -13.52
N ALA A 73 -0.03 8.91 -13.41
CA ALA A 73 -1.40 8.80 -13.89
C ALA A 73 -1.45 8.83 -15.44
N ASP A 74 -0.54 9.59 -16.05
CA ASP A 74 -0.25 9.63 -17.49
C ASP A 74 1.09 10.37 -17.75
N ASP A 75 1.38 10.70 -19.01
CA ASP A 75 2.62 11.36 -19.41
C ASP A 75 2.80 12.78 -18.81
N GLU A 76 1.73 13.46 -18.44
CA GLU A 76 1.73 14.83 -17.91
C GLU A 76 1.35 14.89 -16.41
N ARG A 77 0.86 13.79 -15.81
CA ARG A 77 0.36 13.80 -14.43
C ARG A 77 1.06 12.78 -13.53
N VAL A 78 1.53 13.27 -12.37
CA VAL A 78 2.10 12.46 -11.31
C VAL A 78 1.24 12.60 -10.06
N LEU A 79 0.69 11.51 -9.55
CA LEU A 79 0.05 11.44 -8.24
C LEU A 79 1.06 10.98 -7.21
N VAL A 80 1.13 11.68 -6.09
CA VAL A 80 1.93 11.29 -4.94
C VAL A 80 0.99 10.96 -3.79
N LEU A 81 1.04 9.74 -3.31
CA LEU A 81 0.37 9.36 -2.07
C LEU A 81 1.19 9.87 -0.91
N VAL A 82 0.58 10.61 0.00
CA VAL A 82 1.28 11.26 1.08
C VAL A 82 0.73 10.89 2.45
N ARG A 83 1.62 10.98 3.43
CA ARG A 83 1.27 11.04 4.83
C ARG A 83 1.67 12.41 5.37
N PHE A 84 0.79 13.06 6.12
CA PHE A 84 1.10 14.34 6.73
C PHE A 84 0.69 14.38 8.20
N THR A 85 1.44 15.15 8.97
CA THR A 85 1.16 15.44 10.37
C THR A 85 1.16 16.94 10.57
N ALA A 86 0.30 17.43 11.45
CA ALA A 86 0.23 18.84 11.77
C ALA A 86 -0.46 19.04 13.15
N ARG A 87 -0.18 20.17 13.79
CA ARG A 87 -0.93 20.63 14.97
C ARG A 87 -1.56 21.97 14.65
N GLY A 88 -2.86 22.10 14.83
CA GLY A 88 -3.56 23.38 14.64
C GLY A 88 -3.12 24.40 15.68
N LYS A 89 -2.57 25.55 15.26
CA LYS A 89 -2.08 26.61 16.17
C LYS A 89 -3.14 27.14 17.11
N THR A 90 -4.37 27.31 16.62
CA THR A 90 -5.47 27.89 17.40
C THR A 90 -6.28 26.83 18.13
N SER A 91 -6.49 25.67 17.51
CA SER A 91 -7.33 24.60 18.07
C SER A 91 -6.56 23.61 18.93
N GLY A 92 -5.24 23.52 18.78
CA GLY A 92 -4.40 22.49 19.40
C GLY A 92 -4.68 21.08 18.89
N VAL A 93 -5.58 20.92 17.91
CA VAL A 93 -5.95 19.61 17.34
C VAL A 93 -4.75 19.05 16.60
N GLU A 94 -4.36 17.85 16.98
CA GLU A 94 -3.34 17.10 16.27
C GLU A 94 -3.97 16.32 15.12
N VAL A 95 -3.41 16.47 13.93
CA VAL A 95 -3.76 15.66 12.77
C VAL A 95 -2.92 14.39 12.85
N GLY A 96 -3.51 13.37 13.46
CA GLY A 96 -3.09 11.98 13.50
C GLY A 96 -1.76 11.70 14.20
N GLU A 97 -1.76 10.94 15.28
CA GLU A 97 -0.54 10.31 15.84
C GLU A 97 0.15 9.38 14.80
N SER A 98 -0.63 8.80 13.89
CA SER A 98 -0.16 7.95 12.79
C SER A 98 -0.02 8.70 11.45
N GLY A 99 -0.34 10.01 11.40
CA GLY A 99 -0.42 10.81 10.18
C GLY A 99 -1.70 10.60 9.38
N ALA A 100 -2.26 11.70 8.85
CA ALA A 100 -3.37 11.62 7.91
C ALA A 100 -2.87 11.20 6.52
N ARG A 101 -3.70 10.46 5.77
CA ARG A 101 -3.40 10.00 4.42
C ARG A 101 -4.07 10.92 3.40
N GLY A 102 -3.26 11.54 2.57
CA GLY A 102 -3.72 12.39 1.48
C GLY A 102 -3.07 12.00 0.16
N ALA A 103 -3.33 12.82 -0.85
CA ALA A 103 -2.68 12.70 -2.15
C ALA A 103 -2.44 14.08 -2.78
N ASN A 104 -1.38 14.19 -3.57
CA ASN A 104 -1.01 15.40 -4.29
C ASN A 104 -0.86 15.08 -5.78
N LEU A 105 -1.73 15.67 -6.61
CA LEU A 105 -1.71 15.48 -8.06
C LEU A 105 -1.00 16.64 -8.75
N PHE A 106 0.11 16.34 -9.39
CA PHE A 106 0.90 17.29 -10.17
C PHE A 106 0.54 17.20 -11.64
N HIS A 107 0.18 18.33 -12.26
CA HIS A 107 0.06 18.47 -13.70
C HIS A 107 1.32 19.18 -14.20
N ILE A 108 2.10 18.51 -15.03
CA ILE A 108 3.43 18.94 -15.45
C ILE A 108 3.46 19.05 -16.96
N ARG A 109 3.94 20.17 -17.45
CA ARG A 109 4.12 20.39 -18.86
C ARG A 109 5.41 21.17 -19.10
N ASP A 110 6.17 20.76 -20.13
CA ASP A 110 7.46 21.38 -20.48
C ASP A 110 8.44 21.43 -19.30
N GLY A 111 8.40 20.41 -18.40
CA GLY A 111 9.27 20.31 -17.22
C GLY A 111 8.91 21.26 -16.07
N LEU A 112 7.73 21.90 -16.11
CA LEU A 112 7.24 22.78 -15.06
C LEU A 112 5.85 22.33 -14.59
N VAL A 113 5.60 22.44 -13.29
CA VAL A 113 4.29 22.18 -12.69
C VAL A 113 3.36 23.34 -13.01
N ARG A 114 2.28 23.07 -13.73
CA ARG A 114 1.24 24.05 -14.05
C ARG A 114 0.11 24.07 -13.05
N ARG A 115 -0.17 22.91 -12.44
CA ARG A 115 -1.23 22.79 -11.45
C ARG A 115 -0.84 21.74 -10.43
N LEU A 116 -1.11 22.01 -9.15
CA LEU A 116 -1.00 21.08 -8.04
C LEU A 116 -2.35 21.01 -7.33
N VAL A 117 -2.93 19.82 -7.29
CA VAL A 117 -4.18 19.56 -6.55
C VAL A 117 -3.84 18.77 -5.31
N LEU A 118 -4.22 19.30 -4.16
CA LEU A 118 -4.01 18.69 -2.84
C LEU A 118 -5.32 18.07 -2.36
N TYR A 119 -5.27 16.80 -2.01
CA TYR A 119 -6.37 16.04 -1.45
C TYR A 119 -6.02 15.64 -0.01
N TRP A 120 -6.88 16.02 0.93
CA TRP A 120 -6.82 15.54 2.31
C TRP A 120 -7.33 14.11 2.41
N ASP A 121 -8.27 13.75 1.54
CA ASP A 121 -8.81 12.42 1.37
C ASP A 121 -8.15 11.75 0.15
N ARG A 122 -7.31 10.75 0.44
CA ARG A 122 -6.61 9.97 -0.60
C ARG A 122 -7.58 9.24 -1.52
N ASP A 123 -8.62 8.63 -0.96
CA ASP A 123 -9.54 7.77 -1.71
C ASP A 123 -10.32 8.59 -2.75
N ARG A 124 -10.62 9.85 -2.41
CA ARG A 124 -11.19 10.77 -3.36
C ARG A 124 -10.28 11.07 -4.56
N ALA A 125 -8.97 11.25 -4.32
CA ALA A 125 -8.02 11.47 -5.41
C ALA A 125 -7.93 10.25 -6.33
N LEU A 126 -7.93 9.06 -5.76
CA LEU A 126 -7.90 7.80 -6.50
C LEU A 126 -9.16 7.61 -7.33
N ALA A 127 -10.34 7.89 -6.74
CA ALA A 127 -11.65 7.85 -7.42
C ALA A 127 -11.71 8.79 -8.63
N GLU A 128 -11.31 10.04 -8.45
CA GLU A 128 -11.30 11.04 -9.53
C GLU A 128 -10.36 10.65 -10.69
N LEU A 129 -9.34 9.86 -10.44
CA LEU A 129 -8.40 9.36 -11.44
C LEU A 129 -8.74 7.97 -11.98
N GLY A 130 -9.70 7.26 -11.37
CA GLY A 130 -10.08 5.90 -11.74
C GLY A 130 -8.96 4.86 -11.52
N ILE A 131 -8.11 5.07 -10.51
CA ILE A 131 -6.94 4.20 -10.19
C ILE A 131 -7.04 3.55 -8.81
N GLU A 132 -8.23 3.55 -8.21
CA GLU A 132 -8.50 2.99 -6.88
C GLU A 132 -8.09 1.52 -6.79
N GLU A 133 -8.54 0.72 -7.73
CA GLU A 133 -8.28 -0.71 -7.78
C GLU A 133 -6.77 -1.01 -7.84
N TRP A 134 -6.05 -0.30 -8.70
CA TRP A 134 -4.61 -0.51 -8.86
C TRP A 134 -3.81 -0.17 -7.59
N VAL A 135 -4.17 0.92 -6.88
CA VAL A 135 -3.48 1.31 -5.63
C VAL A 135 -3.82 0.35 -4.49
N THR A 136 -5.09 -0.04 -4.38
CA THR A 136 -5.55 -1.02 -3.40
C THR A 136 -4.82 -2.35 -3.59
N SER A 137 -4.72 -2.80 -4.81
CA SER A 137 -4.08 -4.03 -5.22
C SER A 137 -2.57 -4.02 -4.86
N LYS A 138 -1.83 -2.96 -5.23
CA LYS A 138 -0.42 -2.82 -4.85
C LYS A 138 -0.21 -2.84 -3.33
N GLN A 139 -1.06 -2.15 -2.56
CA GLN A 139 -1.03 -2.17 -1.11
C GLN A 139 -1.32 -3.57 -0.56
N ASN A 140 -2.26 -4.29 -1.15
CA ASN A 140 -2.59 -5.66 -0.79
C ASN A 140 -1.39 -6.59 -0.99
N ALA A 141 -0.67 -6.47 -2.11
CA ALA A 141 0.54 -7.23 -2.36
C ALA A 141 1.65 -6.96 -1.32
N GLU A 142 1.82 -5.70 -0.91
CA GLU A 142 2.77 -5.32 0.13
C GLU A 142 2.39 -5.89 1.51
N ILE A 143 1.12 -5.83 1.90
CA ILE A 143 0.61 -6.41 3.15
C ILE A 143 0.91 -7.91 3.21
N VAL A 144 0.66 -8.63 2.11
CA VAL A 144 0.94 -10.07 2.07
C VAL A 144 2.44 -10.35 2.16
N ARG A 145 3.30 -9.61 1.45
CA ARG A 145 4.76 -9.76 1.57
C ARG A 145 5.25 -9.54 3.00
N GLU A 146 4.74 -8.50 3.67
CA GLU A 146 5.08 -8.20 5.06
C GLU A 146 4.62 -9.32 6.01
N MET A 147 3.42 -9.85 5.81
CA MET A 147 2.88 -10.97 6.59
C MET A 147 3.78 -12.22 6.48
N TYR A 148 4.18 -12.62 5.28
CA TYR A 148 5.11 -13.75 5.09
C TYR A 148 6.49 -13.45 5.67
N GLY A 149 6.97 -12.21 5.51
CA GLY A 149 8.22 -11.78 6.12
C GLY A 149 8.21 -11.87 7.66
N ALA A 150 7.12 -11.48 8.30
CA ALA A 150 6.93 -11.60 9.74
C ALA A 150 6.90 -13.08 10.17
N PHE A 151 6.16 -13.93 9.45
CA PHE A 151 6.12 -15.37 9.68
C PHE A 151 7.53 -15.99 9.60
N ASN A 152 8.30 -15.71 8.55
CA ASN A 152 9.65 -16.25 8.36
C ASN A 152 10.65 -15.79 9.44
N ARG A 153 10.40 -14.64 10.09
CA ARG A 153 11.18 -14.18 11.25
C ARG A 153 10.72 -14.78 12.57
N GLY A 154 9.66 -15.61 12.57
CA GLY A 154 9.04 -16.15 13.78
C GLY A 154 8.19 -15.15 14.56
N ASP A 155 7.91 -13.95 14.01
CA ASP A 155 7.04 -12.95 14.62
C ASP A 155 5.59 -13.21 14.23
N ILE A 156 5.04 -14.28 14.83
CA ILE A 156 3.68 -14.74 14.54
C ILE A 156 2.64 -13.68 14.90
N ASP A 157 2.85 -12.95 16.00
CA ASP A 157 1.93 -11.90 16.41
C ASP A 157 1.88 -10.76 15.39
N ALA A 158 3.01 -10.38 14.79
CA ALA A 158 3.04 -9.39 13.72
C ALA A 158 2.31 -9.89 12.48
N ALA A 159 2.53 -11.14 12.07
CA ALA A 159 1.84 -11.75 10.94
C ALA A 159 0.31 -11.78 11.14
N LEU A 160 -0.15 -12.16 12.34
CA LEU A 160 -1.59 -12.22 12.67
C LEU A 160 -2.26 -10.85 12.74
N ARG A 161 -1.55 -9.79 13.14
CA ARG A 161 -2.11 -8.42 13.11
C ARG A 161 -2.44 -7.93 11.69
N LEU A 162 -1.73 -8.44 10.69
CA LEU A 162 -1.98 -8.11 9.28
C LEU A 162 -3.18 -8.88 8.70
N LEU A 163 -3.52 -10.05 9.24
CA LEU A 163 -4.67 -10.84 8.80
C LEU A 163 -6.02 -10.25 9.23
N HIS A 164 -7.05 -10.56 8.47
CA HIS A 164 -8.44 -10.33 8.87
C HIS A 164 -8.77 -11.17 10.14
N PRO A 165 -9.62 -10.66 11.07
CA PRO A 165 -9.96 -11.38 12.30
C PRO A 165 -10.62 -12.76 12.12
N GLN A 166 -11.20 -13.01 10.94
CA GLN A 166 -11.80 -14.29 10.56
C GLN A 166 -11.14 -14.82 9.28
N PRO A 167 -9.87 -15.28 9.35
CA PRO A 167 -9.17 -15.77 8.17
C PRO A 167 -9.66 -17.13 7.75
N GLU A 168 -9.54 -17.44 6.45
CA GLU A 168 -9.84 -18.74 5.89
C GLU A 168 -8.66 -19.27 5.08
N LEU A 169 -8.32 -20.54 5.23
CA LEU A 169 -7.26 -21.21 4.48
C LEU A 169 -7.82 -22.47 3.82
N TYR A 170 -7.68 -22.56 2.51
CA TYR A 170 -8.08 -23.71 1.68
C TYR A 170 -6.83 -24.36 1.10
N GLN A 171 -6.42 -25.47 1.70
CA GLN A 171 -5.22 -26.19 1.28
C GLN A 171 -5.37 -26.86 -0.09
N ALA A 172 -4.25 -27.14 -0.72
CA ALA A 172 -4.21 -27.88 -1.99
C ALA A 172 -4.75 -29.30 -1.78
N PRO A 173 -5.62 -29.81 -2.67
CA PRO A 173 -6.19 -31.16 -2.54
C PRO A 173 -5.16 -32.28 -2.55
N GLU A 174 -3.96 -32.00 -3.05
CA GLU A 174 -2.84 -32.94 -3.10
C GLU A 174 -2.10 -33.06 -1.74
N VAL A 175 -2.37 -32.18 -0.80
CA VAL A 175 -1.85 -32.27 0.57
C VAL A 175 -2.62 -33.36 1.31
N VAL A 176 -1.91 -34.25 1.98
CA VAL A 176 -2.52 -35.29 2.80
C VAL A 176 -3.39 -34.64 3.88
N ASP A 177 -4.62 -35.11 4.01
CA ASP A 177 -5.61 -34.54 4.93
C ASP A 177 -5.93 -33.06 4.69
N ALA A 178 -5.94 -32.64 3.39
CA ALA A 178 -6.29 -31.29 3.01
C ALA A 178 -7.64 -30.84 3.56
N GLU A 179 -7.64 -29.82 4.39
CA GLU A 179 -8.83 -29.28 5.06
C GLU A 179 -9.03 -27.79 4.70
N ALA A 180 -10.26 -27.33 4.90
CA ALA A 180 -10.58 -25.93 4.96
C ALA A 180 -10.55 -25.46 6.41
N TYR A 181 -9.69 -24.52 6.72
CA TYR A 181 -9.59 -23.91 8.04
C TYR A 181 -10.31 -22.57 8.04
N VAL A 182 -11.50 -22.50 8.65
CA VAL A 182 -12.36 -21.32 8.65
C VAL A 182 -12.37 -20.68 10.04
N GLY A 183 -12.02 -19.40 10.11
CA GLY A 183 -11.89 -18.62 11.33
C GLY A 183 -10.52 -18.76 11.99
N LEU A 184 -10.20 -17.83 12.90
CA LEU A 184 -8.86 -17.68 13.48
C LEU A 184 -8.38 -18.95 14.21
N GLU A 185 -9.23 -19.58 15.00
CA GLU A 185 -8.86 -20.77 15.76
C GLU A 185 -8.50 -21.95 14.83
N ALA A 186 -9.33 -22.19 13.81
CA ALA A 186 -9.05 -23.23 12.82
C ALA A 186 -7.79 -22.92 12.00
N PHE A 187 -7.64 -21.67 11.55
CA PHE A 187 -6.46 -21.22 10.83
C PHE A 187 -5.17 -21.45 11.63
N LEU A 188 -5.14 -21.06 12.90
CA LEU A 188 -3.99 -21.27 13.78
C LEU A 188 -3.72 -22.76 13.98
N ARG A 189 -4.76 -23.60 14.15
CA ARG A 189 -4.60 -25.05 14.23
C ARG A 189 -3.94 -25.63 12.99
N GLY A 190 -4.37 -25.21 11.79
CA GLY A 190 -3.76 -25.65 10.53
C GLY A 190 -2.29 -25.24 10.43
N MET A 191 -1.97 -24.02 10.86
CA MET A 191 -0.59 -23.53 10.91
C MET A 191 0.28 -24.33 11.89
N ILE A 192 -0.23 -24.61 13.09
CA ILE A 192 0.49 -25.41 14.10
C ILE A 192 0.77 -26.81 13.58
N LEU A 193 -0.25 -27.49 13.01
CA LEU A 193 -0.07 -28.83 12.44
C LEU A 193 1.01 -28.84 11.35
N PHE A 194 1.01 -27.83 10.48
CA PHE A 194 2.04 -27.70 9.46
C PHE A 194 3.44 -27.50 10.08
N MET A 195 3.58 -26.60 11.06
CA MET A 195 4.86 -26.32 11.71
C MET A 195 5.37 -27.49 12.59
N ASP A 196 4.46 -28.31 13.11
CA ASP A 196 4.82 -29.46 13.95
C ASP A 196 5.50 -30.58 13.15
N GLU A 197 5.25 -30.68 11.86
CA GLU A 197 5.86 -31.69 10.99
C GLU A 197 7.24 -31.27 10.48
N TRP A 198 7.56 -29.98 10.52
CA TRP A 198 8.75 -29.42 9.88
C TRP A 198 9.63 -28.61 10.83
N GLU A 199 10.95 -28.65 10.58
CA GLU A 199 11.96 -27.75 11.16
C GLU A 199 12.40 -26.74 10.08
N ASP A 200 12.79 -25.54 10.53
CA ASP A 200 13.34 -24.47 9.66
C ASP A 200 12.43 -24.11 8.48
N VAL A 201 11.11 -24.05 8.70
CA VAL A 201 10.14 -23.74 7.67
C VAL A 201 10.33 -22.30 7.18
N SER A 202 10.44 -22.15 5.86
CA SER A 202 10.43 -20.86 5.19
C SER A 202 9.39 -20.84 4.08
N LEU A 203 8.60 -19.78 4.04
CA LEU A 203 7.62 -19.46 3.00
C LEU A 203 8.07 -18.21 2.24
N GLU A 204 8.74 -18.38 1.11
CA GLU A 204 9.29 -17.26 0.34
C GLU A 204 8.36 -16.88 -0.82
N PRO A 205 7.66 -15.75 -0.74
CA PRO A 205 6.86 -15.22 -1.85
C PRO A 205 7.75 -14.86 -3.04
N GLN A 206 7.36 -15.35 -4.20
CA GLN A 206 7.97 -15.06 -5.50
C GLN A 206 6.85 -14.67 -6.46
N ASP A 207 7.17 -13.88 -7.50
CA ASP A 207 6.25 -13.52 -8.58
C ASP A 207 4.85 -13.14 -8.04
N VAL A 208 4.82 -12.06 -7.28
CA VAL A 208 3.56 -11.55 -6.69
C VAL A 208 2.83 -10.73 -7.74
N ASP A 209 1.74 -11.27 -8.24
CA ASP A 209 0.87 -10.70 -9.25
C ASP A 209 -0.46 -10.26 -8.64
N GLU A 210 -1.03 -9.22 -9.20
CA GLU A 210 -2.38 -8.76 -8.92
C GLU A 210 -3.31 -9.26 -10.01
N VAL A 211 -4.34 -10.00 -9.64
CA VAL A 211 -5.29 -10.59 -10.60
C VAL A 211 -6.72 -10.34 -10.12
N GLY A 212 -7.40 -9.33 -10.69
CA GLY A 212 -8.69 -8.90 -10.19
C GLY A 212 -8.61 -8.50 -8.71
N ASP A 213 -9.50 -9.03 -7.90
CA ASP A 213 -9.57 -8.76 -6.46
C ASP A 213 -8.62 -9.62 -5.61
N PHE A 214 -7.71 -10.35 -6.26
CA PHE A 214 -6.80 -11.27 -5.60
C PHE A 214 -5.33 -10.84 -5.74
N VAL A 215 -4.56 -11.14 -4.70
CA VAL A 215 -3.09 -11.18 -4.77
C VAL A 215 -2.69 -12.63 -4.96
N LEU A 216 -2.19 -12.94 -6.15
CA LEU A 216 -1.66 -14.24 -6.50
C LEU A 216 -0.15 -14.24 -6.36
N MET A 217 0.40 -15.24 -5.73
CA MET A 217 1.84 -15.39 -5.61
C MET A 217 2.27 -16.83 -5.75
N ARG A 218 3.45 -17.01 -6.29
CA ARG A 218 4.18 -18.28 -6.19
C ARG A 218 4.96 -18.27 -4.89
N VAL A 219 4.75 -19.25 -4.03
CA VAL A 219 5.43 -19.37 -2.74
C VAL A 219 6.34 -20.59 -2.79
N ARG A 220 7.64 -20.35 -2.63
CA ARG A 220 8.60 -21.43 -2.39
C ARG A 220 8.53 -21.82 -0.91
N VAL A 221 8.21 -23.07 -0.67
CA VAL A 221 8.15 -23.68 0.66
C VAL A 221 9.38 -24.53 0.85
N SER A 222 10.16 -24.30 1.86
CA SER A 222 11.31 -25.12 2.23
C SER A 222 11.29 -25.44 3.73
N GLY A 223 11.85 -26.57 4.08
CA GLY A 223 11.92 -27.04 5.47
C GLY A 223 12.55 -28.43 5.54
N ARG A 224 12.79 -28.90 6.79
CA ARG A 224 13.29 -30.24 7.07
C ARG A 224 12.22 -31.02 7.83
N GLY A 225 11.85 -32.21 7.36
CA GLY A 225 10.90 -33.07 8.06
C GLY A 225 11.46 -33.55 9.39
N LYS A 226 10.79 -33.26 10.51
CA LYS A 226 11.24 -33.63 11.87
C LYS A 226 11.43 -35.15 12.05
N THR A 227 10.54 -35.93 11.47
CA THR A 227 10.58 -37.39 11.56
C THR A 227 11.55 -38.03 10.58
N THR A 228 11.66 -37.49 9.38
CA THR A 228 12.44 -38.09 8.28
C THR A 228 13.84 -37.52 8.16
N GLY A 229 14.07 -36.30 8.66
CA GLY A 229 15.31 -35.52 8.46
C GLY A 229 15.56 -35.07 7.01
N LEU A 230 14.61 -35.34 6.12
CA LEU A 230 14.73 -34.99 4.69
C LEU A 230 14.44 -33.51 4.49
N GLU A 231 15.29 -32.85 3.70
CA GLU A 231 15.02 -31.50 3.23
C GLU A 231 14.01 -31.56 2.09
N LEU A 232 12.99 -30.71 2.19
CA LEU A 232 11.99 -30.51 1.14
C LEU A 232 12.10 -29.07 0.62
N THR A 233 12.04 -28.94 -0.68
CA THR A 233 11.75 -27.67 -1.34
C THR A 233 10.68 -27.91 -2.38
N THR A 234 9.57 -27.20 -2.28
CA THR A 234 8.44 -27.29 -3.20
C THR A 234 7.88 -25.90 -3.49
N GLN A 235 6.94 -25.81 -4.42
CA GLN A 235 6.29 -24.55 -4.78
C GLN A 235 4.78 -24.73 -4.80
N PHE A 236 4.09 -23.74 -4.27
CA PHE A 236 2.63 -23.61 -4.35
C PHE A 236 2.26 -22.23 -4.84
N PHE A 237 1.04 -22.10 -5.35
CA PHE A 237 0.42 -20.83 -5.67
C PHE A 237 -0.60 -20.50 -4.60
N HIS A 238 -0.45 -19.31 -4.00
CA HIS A 238 -1.35 -18.78 -3.01
C HIS A 238 -2.13 -17.62 -3.62
N ALA A 239 -3.46 -17.74 -3.66
CA ALA A 239 -4.35 -16.65 -4.07
C ALA A 239 -5.04 -16.09 -2.81
N TRP A 240 -4.75 -14.84 -2.48
CA TRP A 240 -5.32 -14.14 -1.34
C TRP A 240 -6.43 -13.19 -1.76
N ALA A 241 -7.64 -13.41 -1.24
CA ALA A 241 -8.72 -12.43 -1.26
C ALA A 241 -8.62 -11.50 -0.05
N PHE A 242 -9.11 -10.27 -0.20
CA PHE A 242 -9.08 -9.25 0.84
C PHE A 242 -10.48 -8.89 1.31
N ARG A 243 -10.58 -8.55 2.60
CA ARG A 243 -11.78 -8.00 3.22
C ARG A 243 -11.35 -6.92 4.22
N ASP A 244 -11.99 -5.75 4.17
CA ASP A 244 -11.67 -4.60 5.05
C ASP A 244 -10.17 -4.24 5.02
N GLY A 245 -9.53 -4.31 3.83
CA GLY A 245 -8.12 -4.01 3.61
C GLY A 245 -7.14 -5.01 4.22
N LYS A 246 -7.61 -6.22 4.59
CA LYS A 246 -6.77 -7.28 5.18
C LYS A 246 -6.88 -8.59 4.42
N PRO A 247 -5.77 -9.36 4.29
CA PRO A 247 -5.82 -10.72 3.77
C PRO A 247 -6.83 -11.55 4.57
N TRP A 248 -7.82 -12.06 3.88
CA TRP A 248 -8.92 -12.77 4.53
C TRP A 248 -8.96 -14.23 4.17
N ARG A 249 -8.90 -14.56 2.90
CA ARG A 249 -9.07 -15.91 2.39
C ARG A 249 -7.90 -16.31 1.51
N CYS A 250 -7.28 -17.45 1.78
CA CYS A 250 -6.16 -17.98 1.01
C CYS A 250 -6.53 -19.31 0.36
N PHE A 251 -6.30 -19.40 -0.94
CA PHE A 251 -6.37 -20.65 -1.69
C PHE A 251 -4.95 -21.10 -2.04
N VAL A 252 -4.54 -22.24 -1.54
CA VAL A 252 -3.24 -22.87 -1.84
C VAL A 252 -3.46 -23.95 -2.88
N ARG A 253 -2.72 -23.90 -3.99
CA ARG A 253 -2.81 -24.87 -5.08
C ARG A 253 -1.42 -25.16 -5.67
N SER A 254 -1.30 -26.30 -6.35
CA SER A 254 -0.06 -26.70 -7.02
C SER A 254 0.21 -25.95 -8.32
N THR A 255 -0.81 -25.36 -8.94
CA THR A 255 -0.68 -24.59 -10.18
C THR A 255 -1.34 -23.23 -10.07
N ARG A 256 -0.87 -22.29 -10.93
CA ARG A 256 -1.40 -20.93 -11.02
C ARG A 256 -2.90 -20.92 -11.37
N ASP A 257 -3.25 -21.66 -12.41
CA ASP A 257 -4.62 -21.69 -12.92
C ASP A 257 -5.60 -22.30 -11.91
N ALA A 258 -5.20 -23.37 -11.21
CA ALA A 258 -6.01 -23.96 -10.15
C ALA A 258 -6.20 -23.01 -8.95
N ALA A 259 -5.22 -22.14 -8.65
CA ALA A 259 -5.36 -21.16 -7.58
C ALA A 259 -6.38 -20.07 -7.93
N LEU A 260 -6.35 -19.59 -9.18
CA LEU A 260 -7.31 -18.60 -9.68
C LEU A 260 -8.72 -19.19 -9.78
N GLU A 261 -8.87 -20.38 -10.38
CA GLU A 261 -10.17 -21.07 -10.48
C GLU A 261 -10.79 -21.29 -9.08
N ALA A 262 -9.99 -21.71 -8.11
CA ALA A 262 -10.48 -21.89 -6.75
C ALA A 262 -10.89 -20.59 -6.05
N ALA A 263 -10.25 -19.48 -6.39
CA ALA A 263 -10.57 -18.16 -5.88
C ALA A 263 -11.88 -17.63 -6.47
N GLU A 264 -12.06 -17.74 -7.80
CA GLU A 264 -13.26 -17.29 -8.51
C GLU A 264 -14.54 -18.08 -8.18
N LEU A 265 -14.43 -19.39 -7.91
CA LEU A 265 -15.56 -20.27 -7.60
C LEU A 265 -16.16 -20.09 -6.19
N LYS A 266 -15.50 -19.30 -5.33
CA LYS A 266 -15.91 -19.13 -3.91
C LYS A 266 -16.27 -17.69 -3.53
N GLU A 267 -16.50 -16.80 -4.51
CA GLU A 267 -17.09 -15.49 -4.28
C GLU A 267 -18.54 -15.50 -3.79
#